data_f3daa49a3f197000b9bc3e87147e1d2c
#
_entry.id   f3daa49a3f197000b9bc3e87147e1d2c
#
_cell.length_a   1.000
_cell.length_b   1.000
_cell.length_c   1.000
_cell.angle_alpha   90.00
_cell.angle_beta   90.00
_cell.angle_gamma   90.00
#
_symmetry.space_group_name_H-M   'P 1'
#
loop_
_entity.id
_entity.type
_entity.pdbx_description
1 polymer ?
#
loop_
_entity_poly.entity_id
_entity_poly.type
_entity_poly.pdbx_seq_one_letter_code
_entity_poly.pdbx_strand_id
1 'polypeptide(L)'
;MWCVAELNDEYIAKMEDVLETYEKPYDPQEPVVCLDEKPVTLHADVRPTSPVKPGREARRDNEYKRCGTANVFCAVEPKAGRHLTFPTPDRSAFEFAQVACHLAMQYPEAKTIHLVMDNLNIHHRKSLTDAFGVEVGNEIWDRFTVHFTPTHESWLNQAEIEIGIFSRQCLGTRRIPDLKTLRRESRAWNRRMNRNRIKINWRFDRRAARRKFCHKRKSFTRSKT
;
A
#
# COMPACT_ATOMS: atom_id res chain seq x y z
N MET A 1 17.46 -17.78 7.23
CA MET A 1 17.06 -18.75 6.17
C MET A 1 15.82 -18.16 5.53
N TRP A 2 15.89 -17.79 4.26
CA TRP A 2 14.71 -17.33 3.51
C TRP A 2 13.85 -18.56 3.25
N CYS A 3 12.58 -18.51 3.67
CA CYS A 3 11.65 -19.57 3.26
C CYS A 3 11.50 -19.44 1.73
N VAL A 4 12.02 -20.41 1.00
CA VAL A 4 11.71 -20.54 -0.42
C VAL A 4 10.27 -21.00 -0.48
N ALA A 5 9.37 -20.16 -0.97
CA ALA A 5 7.99 -20.55 -1.17
C ALA A 5 7.95 -21.74 -2.15
N GLU A 6 7.12 -22.73 -1.86
CA GLU A 6 6.87 -23.83 -2.80
C GLU A 6 6.23 -23.25 -4.06
N LEU A 7 6.92 -23.38 -5.19
CA LEU A 7 6.46 -22.92 -6.50
C LEU A 7 5.35 -23.82 -7.04
N ASN A 8 4.21 -23.83 -6.36
CA ASN A 8 3.04 -24.55 -6.84
C ASN A 8 2.29 -23.77 -7.94
N ASP A 9 1.32 -24.40 -8.58
CA ASP A 9 0.57 -23.82 -9.68
C ASP A 9 -0.20 -22.55 -9.28
N GLU A 10 -0.73 -22.49 -8.06
CA GLU A 10 -1.43 -21.33 -7.52
C GLU A 10 -0.49 -20.14 -7.34
N TYR A 11 0.69 -20.38 -6.77
CA TYR A 11 1.72 -19.36 -6.62
C TYR A 11 2.10 -18.75 -7.97
N ILE A 12 2.39 -19.61 -8.96
CA ILE A 12 2.77 -19.18 -10.30
C ILE A 12 1.64 -18.37 -10.94
N ALA A 13 0.39 -18.82 -10.80
CA ALA A 13 -0.77 -18.12 -11.33
C ALA A 13 -0.92 -16.71 -10.77
N LYS A 14 -0.86 -16.56 -9.44
CA LYS A 14 -0.95 -15.24 -8.78
C LYS A 14 0.21 -14.33 -9.17
N MET A 15 1.44 -14.85 -9.21
CA MET A 15 2.61 -14.09 -9.64
C MET A 15 2.49 -13.61 -11.09
N GLU A 16 2.08 -14.48 -12.01
CA GLU A 16 1.89 -14.14 -13.42
C GLU A 16 0.78 -13.09 -13.60
N ASP A 17 -0.33 -13.19 -12.86
CA ASP A 17 -1.44 -12.24 -12.89
C ASP A 17 -1.02 -10.82 -12.44
N VAL A 18 -0.29 -10.72 -11.32
CA VAL A 18 0.24 -9.45 -10.83
C VAL A 18 1.24 -8.85 -11.82
N LEU A 19 2.17 -9.66 -12.35
CA LEU A 19 3.17 -9.18 -13.30
C LEU A 19 2.53 -8.78 -14.64
N GLU A 20 1.52 -9.51 -15.12
CA GLU A 20 0.75 -9.13 -16.30
C GLU A 20 0.07 -7.78 -16.12
N THR A 21 -0.48 -7.53 -14.93
CA THR A 21 -1.10 -6.25 -14.58
C THR A 21 -0.07 -5.11 -14.59
N TYR A 22 1.15 -5.35 -14.11
CA TYR A 22 2.22 -4.35 -14.17
C TYR A 22 2.77 -4.11 -15.57
N GLU A 23 2.70 -5.09 -16.47
CA GLU A 23 3.14 -4.94 -17.87
C GLU A 23 2.15 -4.13 -18.73
N LYS A 24 0.86 -4.05 -18.36
CA LYS A 24 -0.13 -3.26 -19.10
C LYS A 24 0.36 -1.82 -19.31
N PRO A 25 0.14 -1.21 -20.47
CA PRO A 25 0.41 0.22 -20.66
C PRO A 25 -0.41 1.05 -19.66
N TYR A 26 0.04 2.28 -19.39
CA TYR A 26 -0.73 3.19 -18.53
C TYR A 26 -2.06 3.56 -19.20
N ASP A 27 -3.16 3.30 -18.49
CA ASP A 27 -4.50 3.72 -18.87
C ASP A 27 -5.19 4.40 -17.65
N PRO A 28 -5.58 5.69 -17.75
CA PRO A 28 -6.27 6.36 -16.66
C PRO A 28 -7.68 5.82 -16.38
N GLN A 29 -8.28 5.08 -17.32
CA GLN A 29 -9.56 4.41 -17.12
C GLN A 29 -9.44 3.04 -16.46
N GLU A 30 -8.24 2.47 -16.45
CA GLU A 30 -7.92 1.19 -15.80
C GLU A 30 -6.64 1.33 -14.95
N PRO A 31 -6.62 2.28 -13.96
CA PRO A 31 -5.43 2.51 -13.15
C PRO A 31 -5.04 1.26 -12.36
N VAL A 32 -3.72 1.05 -12.25
CA VAL A 32 -3.15 -0.02 -11.41
C VAL A 32 -2.68 0.61 -10.10
N VAL A 33 -3.29 0.22 -8.99
CA VAL A 33 -2.99 0.72 -7.65
C VAL A 33 -2.52 -0.44 -6.79
N CYS A 34 -1.39 -0.26 -6.12
CA CYS A 34 -0.86 -1.20 -5.14
C CYS A 34 -1.17 -0.69 -3.74
N LEU A 35 -1.70 -1.55 -2.87
CA LEU A 35 -2.10 -1.22 -1.50
C LEU A 35 -1.41 -2.15 -0.50
N ASP A 36 -0.96 -1.60 0.63
CA ASP A 36 -0.38 -2.35 1.74
C ASP A 36 -0.40 -1.53 3.04
N GLU A 37 -0.12 -2.14 4.19
CA GLU A 37 -0.20 -1.53 5.50
C GLU A 37 1.16 -1.32 6.15
N LYS A 38 1.29 -0.16 6.80
CA LYS A 38 2.44 0.20 7.63
C LYS A 38 2.01 0.45 9.08
N PRO A 39 2.29 -0.46 10.02
CA PRO A 39 2.12 -0.16 11.45
C PRO A 39 3.12 0.92 11.88
N VAL A 40 2.65 1.87 12.69
CA VAL A 40 3.43 2.98 13.20
C VAL A 40 3.29 3.03 14.72
N THR A 41 4.41 2.97 15.44
CA THR A 41 4.43 3.22 16.87
C THR A 41 4.43 4.72 17.14
N LEU A 42 3.51 5.17 17.98
CA LEU A 42 3.39 6.58 18.35
C LEU A 42 4.28 6.88 19.55
N HIS A 43 5.09 7.92 19.43
CA HIS A 43 6.02 8.37 20.47
C HIS A 43 5.91 9.88 20.69
N ALA A 44 5.85 10.30 21.96
CA ALA A 44 5.98 11.70 22.35
C ALA A 44 7.35 11.98 23.00
N ASP A 45 7.79 13.21 22.88
CA ASP A 45 8.95 13.70 23.65
C ASP A 45 8.55 13.85 25.13
N VAL A 46 9.44 13.42 26.03
CA VAL A 46 9.25 13.62 27.48
C VAL A 46 9.63 15.06 27.85
N ARG A 47 10.66 15.60 27.24
CA ARG A 47 11.13 16.98 27.43
C ARG A 47 11.10 17.74 26.10
N PRO A 48 10.89 19.07 26.12
CA PRO A 48 10.93 19.87 24.91
C PRO A 48 12.29 19.75 24.21
N THR A 49 12.26 19.61 22.88
CA THR A 49 13.49 19.63 22.07
C THR A 49 14.08 21.02 22.03
N SER A 50 15.41 21.14 22.09
CA SER A 50 16.10 22.40 21.87
C SER A 50 16.31 22.61 20.37
N PRO A 51 15.80 23.70 19.76
CA PRO A 51 16.04 23.96 18.36
C PRO A 51 17.50 24.33 18.08
N VAL A 52 17.91 24.21 16.82
CA VAL A 52 19.21 24.72 16.35
C VAL A 52 19.31 26.22 16.64
N LYS A 53 20.44 26.64 17.20
CA LYS A 53 20.83 28.07 17.36
C LYS A 53 22.24 28.25 16.84
N PRO A 54 22.67 29.47 16.46
CA PRO A 54 24.05 29.73 16.09
C PRO A 54 25.01 29.26 17.19
N GLY A 55 25.96 28.37 16.84
CA GLY A 55 26.92 27.77 17.76
C GLY A 55 26.37 26.68 18.70
N ARG A 56 25.10 26.25 18.53
CA ARG A 56 24.49 25.16 19.29
C ARG A 56 23.69 24.22 18.38
N GLU A 57 24.03 22.93 18.43
CA GLU A 57 23.27 21.88 17.76
C GLU A 57 21.89 21.70 18.39
N ALA A 58 20.94 21.18 17.57
CA ALA A 58 19.66 20.73 18.10
C ALA A 58 19.88 19.58 19.08
N ARG A 59 19.22 19.63 20.22
CA ARG A 59 19.27 18.55 21.21
C ARG A 59 17.87 17.99 21.42
N ARG A 60 17.81 16.67 21.42
CA ARG A 60 16.61 15.90 21.71
C ARG A 60 16.93 14.87 22.79
N ASP A 61 16.02 14.73 23.75
CA ASP A 61 16.16 13.74 24.81
C ASP A 61 16.08 12.32 24.22
N ASN A 62 16.85 11.39 24.74
CA ASN A 62 16.77 9.97 24.41
C ASN A 62 15.49 9.33 24.96
N GLU A 63 14.97 9.86 26.07
CA GLU A 63 13.72 9.40 26.66
C GLU A 63 12.52 9.77 25.79
N TYR A 64 11.57 8.84 25.68
CA TYR A 64 10.31 9.05 24.99
C TYR A 64 9.16 8.32 25.68
N LYS A 65 7.97 8.86 25.53
CA LYS A 65 6.75 8.23 25.98
C LYS A 65 6.09 7.47 24.81
N ARG A 66 5.78 6.19 25.03
CA ARG A 66 4.94 5.43 24.07
C ARG A 66 3.49 5.90 24.19
N CYS A 67 2.89 6.25 23.05
CA CYS A 67 1.54 6.78 22.94
C CYS A 67 0.58 5.83 22.20
N GLY A 68 0.97 4.55 22.11
CA GLY A 68 0.20 3.53 21.41
C GLY A 68 0.73 3.26 19.99
N THR A 69 -0.15 2.72 19.17
CA THR A 69 0.11 2.39 17.77
C THR A 69 -0.96 3.00 16.87
N ALA A 70 -0.61 3.22 15.63
CA ALA A 70 -1.51 3.55 14.55
C ALA A 70 -1.14 2.72 13.32
N ASN A 71 -1.93 2.78 12.28
CA ASN A 71 -1.62 2.14 11.01
C ASN A 71 -1.69 3.17 9.89
N VAL A 72 -0.99 2.93 8.79
CA VAL A 72 -1.09 3.72 7.56
C VAL A 72 -1.29 2.76 6.41
N PHE A 73 -2.45 2.82 5.77
CA PHE A 73 -2.62 2.17 4.47
C PHE A 73 -1.92 3.04 3.42
N CYS A 74 -0.96 2.45 2.74
CA CYS A 74 -0.17 3.08 1.70
C CYS A 74 -0.64 2.57 0.34
N ALA A 75 -1.18 3.45 -0.47
CA ALA A 75 -1.59 3.14 -1.84
C ALA A 75 -0.74 3.95 -2.83
N VAL A 76 -0.27 3.30 -3.88
CA VAL A 76 0.50 3.95 -4.94
C VAL A 76 0.00 3.51 -6.31
N GLU A 77 -0.14 4.45 -7.22
CA GLU A 77 -0.30 4.20 -8.66
C GLU A 77 1.06 4.39 -9.34
N PRO A 78 1.82 3.29 -9.53
CA PRO A 78 3.24 3.38 -9.87
C PRO A 78 3.52 4.14 -11.17
N LYS A 79 2.69 3.92 -12.20
CA LYS A 79 2.87 4.51 -13.53
C LYS A 79 2.46 5.98 -13.62
N ALA A 80 1.48 6.40 -12.82
CA ALA A 80 1.06 7.80 -12.74
C ALA A 80 1.91 8.61 -11.77
N GLY A 81 2.61 7.95 -10.82
CA GLY A 81 3.29 8.60 -9.71
C GLY A 81 2.30 9.27 -8.76
N ARG A 82 1.17 8.59 -8.49
CA ARG A 82 0.17 9.04 -7.54
C ARG A 82 0.35 8.29 -6.22
N HIS A 83 0.45 9.06 -5.15
CA HIS A 83 0.75 8.57 -3.79
C HIS A 83 -0.38 8.92 -2.86
N LEU A 84 -0.93 7.93 -2.16
CA LEU A 84 -2.06 8.07 -1.25
C LEU A 84 -1.72 7.35 0.06
N THR A 85 -1.82 8.04 1.19
CA THR A 85 -1.65 7.43 2.51
C THR A 85 -2.85 7.75 3.37
N PHE A 86 -3.35 6.73 4.06
CA PHE A 86 -4.54 6.81 4.89
C PHE A 86 -4.19 6.37 6.32
N PRO A 87 -3.79 7.30 7.21
CA PRO A 87 -3.54 6.97 8.62
C PRO A 87 -4.82 6.66 9.36
N THR A 88 -4.87 5.47 9.96
CA THR A 88 -6.00 4.89 10.69
C THR A 88 -5.60 4.54 12.13
N PRO A 89 -6.55 4.38 13.06
CA PRO A 89 -6.23 3.93 14.41
C PRO A 89 -5.58 2.54 14.43
N ASP A 90 -6.05 1.67 13.56
CA ASP A 90 -5.60 0.28 13.43
C ASP A 90 -5.72 -0.22 11.97
N ARG A 91 -5.52 -1.52 11.76
CA ARG A 91 -5.71 -2.22 10.48
C ARG A 91 -6.90 -3.17 10.52
N SER A 92 -8.02 -2.74 11.08
CA SER A 92 -9.23 -3.55 11.11
C SER A 92 -9.91 -3.65 9.75
N ALA A 93 -10.82 -4.61 9.61
CA ALA A 93 -11.66 -4.76 8.42
C ALA A 93 -12.49 -3.51 8.13
N PHE A 94 -12.95 -2.82 9.20
CA PHE A 94 -13.67 -1.57 9.09
C PHE A 94 -12.79 -0.45 8.50
N GLU A 95 -11.57 -0.28 8.99
CA GLU A 95 -10.64 0.73 8.48
C GLU A 95 -10.24 0.42 7.02
N PHE A 96 -10.02 -0.85 6.69
CA PHE A 96 -9.80 -1.25 5.28
C PHE A 96 -10.99 -0.87 4.39
N ALA A 97 -12.23 -1.12 4.84
CA ALA A 97 -13.41 -0.77 4.06
C ALA A 97 -13.52 0.74 3.82
N GLN A 98 -13.22 1.58 4.84
CA GLN A 98 -13.16 3.04 4.69
C GLN A 98 -12.09 3.45 3.68
N VAL A 99 -10.91 2.85 3.74
CA VAL A 99 -9.81 3.12 2.81
C VAL A 99 -10.19 2.72 1.38
N ALA A 100 -10.78 1.54 1.18
CA ALA A 100 -11.23 1.08 -0.12
C ALA A 100 -12.30 2.03 -0.72
N CYS A 101 -13.26 2.48 0.09
CA CYS A 101 -14.24 3.48 -0.33
C CYS A 101 -13.56 4.79 -0.76
N HIS A 102 -12.67 5.34 0.07
CA HIS A 102 -11.92 6.54 -0.27
C HIS A 102 -11.07 6.36 -1.53
N LEU A 103 -10.47 5.18 -1.71
CA LEU A 103 -9.67 4.86 -2.89
C LEU A 103 -10.54 4.83 -4.15
N ALA A 104 -11.71 4.20 -4.12
CA ALA A 104 -12.65 4.18 -5.24
C ALA A 104 -13.08 5.61 -5.64
N MET A 105 -13.31 6.49 -4.66
CA MET A 105 -13.66 7.90 -4.88
C MET A 105 -12.53 8.72 -5.53
N GLN A 106 -11.27 8.28 -5.43
CA GLN A 106 -10.14 8.95 -6.08
C GLN A 106 -10.10 8.73 -7.60
N TYR A 107 -10.86 7.77 -8.12
CA TYR A 107 -10.88 7.38 -9.54
C TYR A 107 -12.33 7.31 -10.08
N PRO A 108 -13.10 8.42 -10.04
CA PRO A 108 -14.52 8.40 -10.39
C PRO A 108 -14.76 7.96 -11.84
N GLU A 109 -13.85 8.31 -12.76
CA GLU A 109 -13.95 8.03 -14.20
C GLU A 109 -13.38 6.67 -14.60
N ALA A 110 -12.81 5.92 -13.67
CA ALA A 110 -12.23 4.62 -13.99
C ALA A 110 -13.33 3.59 -14.26
N LYS A 111 -13.16 2.80 -15.30
CA LYS A 111 -14.02 1.63 -15.60
C LYS A 111 -13.82 0.55 -14.54
N THR A 112 -12.58 0.32 -14.15
CA THR A 112 -12.18 -0.53 -13.04
C THR A 112 -10.86 -0.06 -12.50
N ILE A 113 -10.60 -0.32 -11.23
CA ILE A 113 -9.33 -0.05 -10.55
C ILE A 113 -8.65 -1.40 -10.34
N HIS A 114 -7.53 -1.67 -11.02
CA HIS A 114 -6.73 -2.86 -10.75
C HIS A 114 -6.04 -2.70 -9.40
N LEU A 115 -6.52 -3.40 -8.37
CA LEU A 115 -6.01 -3.29 -7.02
C LEU A 115 -5.11 -4.48 -6.69
N VAL A 116 -3.81 -4.22 -6.53
CA VAL A 116 -2.83 -5.22 -6.12
C VAL A 116 -2.62 -5.13 -4.62
N MET A 117 -2.83 -6.21 -3.90
CA MET A 117 -2.65 -6.31 -2.44
C MET A 117 -2.32 -7.74 -2.02
N ASP A 118 -1.93 -7.95 -0.77
CA ASP A 118 -1.76 -9.27 -0.21
C ASP A 118 -3.13 -9.93 0.12
N ASN A 119 -3.11 -11.22 0.37
CA ASN A 119 -4.33 -11.98 0.72
C ASN A 119 -4.57 -12.00 2.23
N LEU A 120 -4.52 -10.83 2.88
CA LEU A 120 -4.87 -10.69 4.29
C LEU A 120 -6.38 -10.90 4.47
N ASN A 121 -6.79 -11.49 5.60
CA ASN A 121 -8.19 -11.81 5.90
C ASN A 121 -9.15 -10.62 6.04
N ILE A 122 -8.63 -9.38 6.00
CA ILE A 122 -9.43 -8.15 5.91
C ILE A 122 -9.64 -7.67 4.47
N HIS A 123 -8.87 -8.17 3.49
CA HIS A 123 -8.85 -7.71 2.10
C HIS A 123 -9.90 -8.42 1.25
N HIS A 124 -11.13 -8.44 1.72
CA HIS A 124 -12.22 -9.15 1.06
C HIS A 124 -13.49 -8.31 0.95
N ARG A 125 -14.33 -8.65 -0.01
CA ARG A 125 -15.67 -8.08 -0.21
C ARG A 125 -16.47 -7.98 1.09
N LYS A 126 -16.37 -9.02 1.94
CA LYS A 126 -17.08 -9.10 3.21
C LYS A 126 -16.78 -7.90 4.13
N SER A 127 -15.55 -7.40 4.15
CA SER A 127 -15.18 -6.23 4.96
C SER A 127 -16.00 -4.98 4.59
N LEU A 128 -16.28 -4.80 3.28
CA LEU A 128 -17.08 -3.68 2.79
C LEU A 128 -18.57 -3.88 3.06
N THR A 129 -19.08 -5.10 2.84
CA THR A 129 -20.50 -5.40 3.10
C THR A 129 -20.84 -5.35 4.59
N ASP A 130 -19.93 -5.73 5.47
CA ASP A 130 -20.07 -5.60 6.91
C ASP A 130 -20.04 -4.13 7.36
N ALA A 131 -19.25 -3.29 6.72
CA ALA A 131 -19.11 -1.87 7.07
C ALA A 131 -20.22 -0.97 6.52
N PHE A 132 -20.70 -1.23 5.30
CA PHE A 132 -21.60 -0.33 4.56
C PHE A 132 -22.96 -0.97 4.21
N GLY A 133 -23.19 -2.23 4.57
CA GLY A 133 -24.33 -3.01 4.10
C GLY A 133 -24.06 -3.68 2.74
N VAL A 134 -24.88 -4.68 2.42
CA VAL A 134 -24.66 -5.57 1.28
C VAL A 134 -24.65 -4.81 -0.07
N GLU A 135 -25.61 -3.92 -0.27
CA GLU A 135 -25.77 -3.18 -1.52
C GLU A 135 -24.58 -2.24 -1.76
N VAL A 136 -24.35 -1.29 -0.88
CA VAL A 136 -23.29 -0.29 -1.00
C VAL A 136 -21.89 -0.94 -0.95
N GLY A 137 -21.69 -1.95 -0.08
CA GLY A 137 -20.42 -2.67 0.00
C GLY A 137 -20.06 -3.38 -1.30
N ASN A 138 -21.06 -3.98 -1.97
CA ASN A 138 -20.86 -4.60 -3.28
C ASN A 138 -20.57 -3.56 -4.38
N GLU A 139 -21.32 -2.46 -4.43
CA GLU A 139 -21.05 -1.38 -5.40
C GLU A 139 -19.62 -0.86 -5.30
N ILE A 140 -19.12 -0.65 -4.10
CA ILE A 140 -17.74 -0.20 -3.89
C ILE A 140 -16.76 -1.28 -4.33
N TRP A 141 -16.97 -2.55 -3.94
CA TRP A 141 -16.07 -3.64 -4.29
C TRP A 141 -16.01 -3.90 -5.78
N ASP A 142 -17.12 -3.79 -6.50
CA ASP A 142 -17.23 -4.04 -7.94
C ASP A 142 -16.50 -2.97 -8.78
N ARG A 143 -16.07 -1.85 -8.15
CA ARG A 143 -15.14 -0.89 -8.74
C ARG A 143 -13.72 -1.45 -8.91
N PHE A 144 -13.37 -2.53 -8.21
CA PHE A 144 -12.03 -3.09 -8.19
C PHE A 144 -11.94 -4.40 -8.98
N THR A 145 -10.88 -4.53 -9.76
CA THR A 145 -10.38 -5.82 -10.23
C THR A 145 -9.19 -6.17 -9.33
N VAL A 146 -9.39 -7.12 -8.41
CA VAL A 146 -8.41 -7.42 -7.37
C VAL A 146 -7.40 -8.45 -7.86
N HIS A 147 -6.11 -8.20 -7.57
CA HIS A 147 -4.97 -9.05 -7.87
C HIS A 147 -4.24 -9.35 -6.56
N PHE A 148 -4.30 -10.59 -6.09
CA PHE A 148 -3.63 -10.99 -4.86
C PHE A 148 -2.20 -11.45 -5.13
N THR A 149 -1.24 -10.94 -4.36
CA THR A 149 0.12 -11.49 -4.38
C THR A 149 0.16 -12.92 -3.86
N PRO A 150 1.12 -13.74 -4.30
CA PRO A 150 1.32 -15.06 -3.71
C PRO A 150 1.67 -14.94 -2.21
N THR A 151 1.34 -15.97 -1.44
CA THR A 151 1.66 -16.04 -0.02
C THR A 151 3.19 -15.94 0.19
N HIS A 152 3.63 -15.14 1.16
CA HIS A 152 5.02 -14.85 1.47
C HIS A 152 5.81 -14.05 0.41
N GLU A 153 5.14 -13.43 -0.56
CA GLU A 153 5.77 -12.66 -1.63
C GLU A 153 5.36 -11.18 -1.62
N SER A 154 5.46 -10.54 -0.47
CA SER A 154 5.15 -9.10 -0.32
C SER A 154 6.01 -8.22 -1.24
N TRP A 155 7.25 -8.64 -1.56
CA TRP A 155 8.14 -7.93 -2.46
C TRP A 155 7.54 -7.69 -3.86
N LEU A 156 6.58 -8.50 -4.28
CA LEU A 156 5.87 -8.34 -5.55
C LEU A 156 4.86 -7.18 -5.50
N ASN A 157 4.42 -6.80 -4.30
CA ASN A 157 3.57 -5.63 -4.10
C ASN A 157 4.40 -4.34 -4.13
N GLN A 158 4.20 -3.50 -5.15
CA GLN A 158 4.95 -2.24 -5.24
C GLN A 158 4.63 -1.25 -4.12
N ALA A 159 3.56 -1.45 -3.35
CA ALA A 159 3.27 -0.68 -2.14
C ALA A 159 4.36 -0.82 -1.06
N GLU A 160 5.13 -1.91 -1.04
CA GLU A 160 6.30 -2.06 -0.16
C GLU A 160 7.39 -1.00 -0.45
N ILE A 161 7.56 -0.63 -1.73
CA ILE A 161 8.47 0.47 -2.11
C ILE A 161 7.93 1.78 -1.55
N GLU A 162 6.63 2.02 -1.69
CA GLU A 162 5.93 3.19 -1.17
C GLU A 162 6.10 3.31 0.36
N ILE A 163 5.85 2.22 1.09
CA ILE A 163 6.07 2.11 2.54
C ILE A 163 7.51 2.46 2.91
N GLY A 164 8.48 1.96 2.15
CA GLY A 164 9.90 2.27 2.35
C GLY A 164 10.21 3.75 2.17
N ILE A 165 9.65 4.39 1.13
CA ILE A 165 9.82 5.81 0.85
C ILE A 165 9.11 6.66 1.92
N PHE A 166 7.86 6.32 2.26
CA PHE A 166 7.08 6.98 3.31
C PHE A 166 7.79 6.90 4.66
N SER A 167 8.28 5.73 5.04
CA SER A 167 8.99 5.51 6.30
C SER A 167 10.24 6.39 6.39
N ARG A 168 11.02 6.52 5.33
CA ARG A 168 12.24 7.35 5.33
C ARG A 168 11.94 8.84 5.23
N GLN A 169 11.01 9.25 4.38
CA GLN A 169 10.82 10.67 4.03
C GLN A 169 9.73 11.35 4.86
N CYS A 170 8.71 10.62 5.30
CA CYS A 170 7.62 11.15 6.11
C CYS A 170 7.86 10.91 7.60
N LEU A 171 8.13 9.68 8.00
CA LEU A 171 8.34 9.35 9.41
C LEU A 171 9.78 9.69 9.84
N GLY A 172 10.78 9.18 9.13
CA GLY A 172 12.20 9.40 9.44
C GLY A 172 12.52 9.03 10.87
N THR A 173 13.30 9.88 11.54
CA THR A 173 13.64 9.76 12.97
C THR A 173 12.69 10.55 13.88
N ARG A 174 11.61 11.10 13.35
CA ARG A 174 10.66 11.93 14.10
C ARG A 174 9.84 11.09 15.08
N ARG A 175 9.47 11.70 16.20
CA ARG A 175 8.46 11.16 17.11
C ARG A 175 7.11 11.73 16.71
N ILE A 176 6.18 10.85 16.41
CA ILE A 176 4.79 11.19 16.06
C ILE A 176 3.95 10.84 17.28
N PRO A 177 3.40 11.83 18.02
CA PRO A 177 2.77 11.55 19.31
C PRO A 177 1.33 11.03 19.19
N ASP A 178 0.66 11.31 18.10
CA ASP A 178 -0.77 11.01 17.93
C ASP A 178 -1.18 10.86 16.45
N LEU A 179 -2.36 10.29 16.26
CA LEU A 179 -2.95 10.06 14.93
C LEU A 179 -3.21 11.38 14.17
N LYS A 180 -3.57 12.47 14.87
CA LYS A 180 -3.82 13.78 14.24
C LYS A 180 -2.54 14.31 13.60
N THR A 181 -1.43 14.22 14.33
CA THR A 181 -0.11 14.60 13.82
C THR A 181 0.29 13.71 12.65
N LEU A 182 0.11 12.38 12.76
CA LEU A 182 0.40 11.45 11.68
C LEU A 182 -0.40 11.79 10.41
N ARG A 183 -1.68 12.09 10.54
CA ARG A 183 -2.55 12.53 9.42
C ARG A 183 -2.07 13.82 8.77
N ARG A 184 -1.64 14.80 9.56
CA ARG A 184 -1.12 16.06 9.05
C ARG A 184 0.17 15.86 8.24
N GLU A 185 1.10 15.10 8.79
CA GLU A 185 2.40 14.82 8.14
C GLU A 185 2.23 13.99 6.86
N SER A 186 1.38 12.97 6.89
CA SER A 186 1.03 12.15 5.74
C SER A 186 0.42 12.97 4.60
N ARG A 187 -0.52 13.88 4.91
CA ARG A 187 -1.11 14.78 3.91
C ARG A 187 -0.07 15.72 3.29
N ALA A 188 0.86 16.23 4.09
CA ALA A 188 1.93 17.10 3.59
C ALA A 188 2.89 16.32 2.68
N TRP A 189 3.21 15.09 3.04
CA TRP A 189 4.03 14.19 2.25
C TRP A 189 3.35 13.83 0.92
N ASN A 190 2.06 13.42 0.94
CA ASN A 190 1.27 13.13 -0.26
C ASN A 190 1.28 14.31 -1.24
N ARG A 191 1.04 15.55 -0.74
CA ARG A 191 1.05 16.76 -1.59
C ARG A 191 2.40 16.94 -2.28
N ARG A 192 3.51 16.70 -1.57
CA ARG A 192 4.87 16.82 -2.12
C ARG A 192 5.12 15.76 -3.18
N MET A 193 4.80 14.49 -2.90
CA MET A 193 5.01 13.38 -3.81
C MET A 193 4.17 13.53 -5.09
N ASN A 194 2.90 13.87 -4.93
CA ASN A 194 1.98 14.03 -6.06
C ASN A 194 2.32 15.26 -6.93
N ARG A 195 2.88 16.34 -6.35
CA ARG A 195 3.40 17.47 -7.13
C ARG A 195 4.52 17.05 -8.07
N ASN A 196 5.41 16.18 -7.59
CA ASN A 196 6.58 15.73 -8.33
C ASN A 196 6.28 14.55 -9.25
N ARG A 197 5.12 13.91 -9.15
CA ARG A 197 4.70 12.71 -9.89
C ARG A 197 5.79 11.66 -9.96
N ILE A 198 6.32 11.28 -8.79
CA ILE A 198 7.42 10.32 -8.69
C ILE A 198 6.92 8.92 -9.02
N LYS A 199 7.35 8.40 -10.16
CA LYS A 199 6.94 7.08 -10.65
C LYS A 199 7.85 5.99 -10.09
N ILE A 200 7.29 4.78 -9.93
CA ILE A 200 8.08 3.58 -9.65
C ILE A 200 8.50 2.95 -10.99
N ASN A 201 9.80 2.80 -11.18
CA ASN A 201 10.36 2.13 -12.36
C ASN A 201 10.53 0.63 -12.06
N TRP A 202 9.46 -0.13 -12.25
CA TRP A 202 9.46 -1.57 -12.06
C TRP A 202 9.99 -2.29 -13.29
N ARG A 203 11.04 -3.12 -13.11
CA ARG A 203 11.73 -3.81 -14.21
C ARG A 203 11.55 -5.33 -14.21
N PHE A 204 11.01 -5.89 -13.13
CA PHE A 204 10.81 -7.33 -13.03
C PHE A 204 9.51 -7.71 -13.72
N ASP A 205 9.63 -8.34 -14.88
CA ASP A 205 8.54 -8.78 -15.74
C ASP A 205 8.31 -10.30 -15.68
N ARG A 206 7.24 -10.80 -16.33
CA ARG A 206 6.93 -12.23 -16.42
C ARG A 206 8.09 -13.02 -17.06
N ARG A 207 8.81 -12.45 -18.04
CA ARG A 207 9.95 -13.08 -18.68
C ARG A 207 11.11 -13.28 -17.70
N ALA A 208 11.38 -12.28 -16.87
CA ALA A 208 12.39 -12.36 -15.82
C ALA A 208 11.97 -13.38 -14.73
N ALA A 209 10.69 -13.41 -14.34
CA ALA A 209 10.15 -14.36 -13.40
C ALA A 209 10.30 -15.80 -13.89
N ARG A 210 9.91 -16.09 -15.14
CA ARG A 210 10.05 -17.42 -15.75
C ARG A 210 11.50 -17.90 -15.80
N ARG A 211 12.45 -17.00 -16.11
CA ARG A 211 13.88 -17.33 -16.07
C ARG A 211 14.36 -17.60 -14.65
N LYS A 212 13.98 -16.74 -13.70
CA LYS A 212 14.43 -16.83 -12.31
C LYS A 212 13.89 -18.08 -11.59
N PHE A 213 12.62 -18.42 -11.82
CA PHE A 213 11.92 -19.50 -11.15
C PHE A 213 11.80 -20.77 -12.03
N CYS A 214 12.41 -20.80 -13.21
CA CYS A 214 12.47 -21.95 -14.12
C CYS A 214 11.09 -22.56 -14.44
N HIS A 215 10.02 -21.76 -14.52
CA HIS A 215 8.68 -22.24 -14.85
C HIS A 215 8.28 -21.88 -16.30
N LYS A 216 7.40 -22.70 -16.90
CA LYS A 216 6.87 -22.48 -18.25
C LYS A 216 5.54 -21.72 -18.19
N ARG A 217 5.23 -20.98 -19.27
CA ARG A 217 3.91 -20.34 -19.43
C ARG A 217 2.82 -21.44 -19.44
N LYS A 218 1.93 -21.45 -18.45
CA LYS A 218 0.68 -22.23 -18.53
C LYS A 218 -0.40 -21.34 -19.14
N SER A 219 -1.09 -21.84 -20.17
CA SER A 219 -2.27 -21.17 -20.71
C SER A 219 -3.41 -21.29 -19.70
N PHE A 220 -3.76 -20.20 -19.05
CA PHE A 220 -4.94 -20.15 -18.18
C PHE A 220 -6.19 -19.91 -19.01
N THR A 221 -7.08 -20.89 -19.05
CA THR A 221 -8.46 -20.65 -19.47
C THR A 221 -9.20 -20.07 -18.27
N ARG A 222 -9.61 -18.80 -18.34
CA ARG A 222 -10.48 -18.21 -17.32
C ARG A 222 -11.76 -19.03 -17.26
N SER A 223 -12.00 -19.78 -16.19
CA SER A 223 -13.34 -20.27 -15.88
C SER A 223 -14.20 -19.06 -15.52
N LYS A 224 -15.20 -18.80 -16.35
CA LYS A 224 -16.30 -17.89 -16.03
C LYS A 224 -17.11 -18.53 -14.91
N THR A 225 -17.05 -18.00 -13.73
CA THR A 225 -18.06 -18.16 -12.68
C THR A 225 -18.32 -16.79 -12.05
#